data_583c9ea73d9138430e4941196da62898
#
_entry.id   583c9ea73d9138430e4941196da62898
#
_cell.length_a   1.000
_cell.length_b   1.000
_cell.length_c   1.000
_cell.angle_alpha   90.00
_cell.angle_beta   90.00
_cell.angle_gamma   90.00
#
_symmetry.space_group_name_H-M   'P 1'
#
loop_
_entity.id
_entity.type
_entity.pdbx_description
1 polymer ?
#
loop_
_entity_poly.entity_id
_entity_poly.type
_entity_poly.pdbx_seq_one_letter_code
_entity_poly.pdbx_strand_id
1 'polypeptide(L)'
;MPRPRVLLGLGIVALATAGSTSGCRHKAKTPAEAYQRLTAAVKAGDGGALFDALDQETRWNWMSIQKFHREAYDIVLSNYPEGEVRERETRRFERAATAPSARDLFIADAAPELLEKLKPLPLAGAPIEAGDGDTAAAVLTSGVRIELKRSASGDWGYAGLAKKADEDKNRAWHDLESVRASAADFERASARAGK
;
A
#
# COMPACT_ATOMS: atom_id res chain seq x y z
N MET A 1 -53.00 -51.80 18.12
CA MET A 1 -51.84 -51.40 17.30
C MET A 1 -51.69 -49.91 17.45
N PRO A 2 -50.69 -49.38 18.19
CA PRO A 2 -50.49 -47.97 18.30
C PRO A 2 -49.44 -47.46 17.25
N ARG A 3 -49.74 -46.31 16.63
CA ARG A 3 -48.91 -45.64 15.64
C ARG A 3 -47.80 -44.85 16.32
N PRO A 4 -46.57 -44.84 15.79
CA PRO A 4 -45.49 -44.01 16.33
C PRO A 4 -45.65 -42.55 15.89
N ARG A 5 -45.49 -41.61 16.85
CA ARG A 5 -45.37 -40.17 16.64
C ARG A 5 -43.94 -39.84 16.22
N VAL A 6 -43.81 -39.27 15.01
CA VAL A 6 -42.55 -38.69 14.54
C VAL A 6 -42.42 -37.28 15.10
N LEU A 7 -41.44 -37.05 15.97
CA LEU A 7 -41.04 -35.74 16.44
C LEU A 7 -40.09 -35.12 15.39
N LEU A 8 -40.56 -34.08 14.67
CA LEU A 8 -39.72 -33.22 13.85
C LEU A 8 -38.93 -32.29 14.77
N GLY A 9 -37.65 -32.53 14.88
CA GLY A 9 -36.66 -31.58 15.51
C GLY A 9 -36.41 -30.40 14.59
N LEU A 10 -36.88 -29.21 15.00
CA LEU A 10 -36.47 -27.93 14.38
C LEU A 10 -35.03 -27.62 14.78
N GLY A 11 -34.10 -27.84 13.87
CA GLY A 11 -32.71 -27.36 13.99
C GLY A 11 -32.64 -25.86 13.72
N ILE A 12 -32.39 -25.04 14.75
CA ILE A 12 -32.10 -23.62 14.61
C ILE A 12 -30.66 -23.50 14.12
N VAL A 13 -30.50 -23.19 12.84
CA VAL A 13 -29.21 -22.80 12.29
C VAL A 13 -28.95 -21.33 12.68
N ALA A 14 -28.12 -21.13 13.69
CA ALA A 14 -27.60 -19.80 14.03
C ALA A 14 -26.63 -19.38 12.92
N LEU A 15 -27.06 -18.52 11.99
CA LEU A 15 -26.18 -17.80 11.10
C LEU A 15 -25.38 -16.78 11.96
N ALA A 16 -24.14 -17.10 12.25
CA ALA A 16 -23.18 -16.13 12.75
C ALA A 16 -22.85 -15.15 11.60
N THR A 17 -23.54 -14.02 11.55
CA THR A 17 -23.17 -12.88 10.73
C THR A 17 -21.87 -12.32 11.29
N ALA A 18 -20.73 -12.68 10.68
CA ALA A 18 -19.47 -11.98 10.87
C ALA A 18 -19.66 -10.54 10.36
N GLY A 19 -20.09 -9.67 11.25
CA GLY A 19 -20.21 -8.24 11.01
C GLY A 19 -18.83 -7.69 10.68
N SER A 20 -18.58 -7.46 9.38
CA SER A 20 -17.48 -6.60 8.92
C SER A 20 -17.74 -5.22 9.48
N THR A 21 -17.21 -4.95 10.67
CA THR A 21 -17.17 -3.59 11.20
C THR A 21 -16.25 -2.79 10.25
N SER A 22 -16.87 -2.11 9.29
CA SER A 22 -16.25 -0.95 8.62
C SER A 22 -16.04 0.12 9.69
N GLY A 23 -15.10 -0.14 10.60
CA GLY A 23 -14.70 0.79 11.62
C GLY A 23 -14.25 2.07 10.93
N CYS A 24 -14.88 3.19 11.24
CA CYS A 24 -14.38 4.51 10.93
C CYS A 24 -12.88 4.48 11.25
N ARG A 25 -12.03 4.61 10.23
CA ARG A 25 -10.56 4.58 10.39
C ARG A 25 -10.20 5.82 11.22
N HIS A 26 -10.18 5.67 12.53
CA HIS A 26 -9.78 6.74 13.44
C HIS A 26 -8.36 7.14 13.05
N LYS A 27 -8.20 8.38 12.63
CA LYS A 27 -6.90 8.97 12.32
C LYS A 27 -6.17 9.24 13.63
N ALA A 28 -4.88 8.95 13.69
CA ALA A 28 -4.08 9.24 14.87
C ALA A 28 -3.90 10.77 15.02
N LYS A 29 -4.29 11.32 16.15
CA LYS A 29 -4.21 12.77 16.43
C LYS A 29 -2.95 13.15 17.18
N THR A 30 -2.25 12.16 17.74
CA THR A 30 -1.00 12.35 18.45
C THR A 30 0.07 11.41 17.93
N PRO A 31 1.37 11.74 18.11
CA PRO A 31 2.46 10.83 17.77
C PRO A 31 2.36 9.49 18.51
N ALA A 32 1.90 9.52 19.78
CA ALA A 32 1.74 8.31 20.57
C ALA A 32 0.68 7.37 19.99
N GLU A 33 -0.47 7.90 19.54
CA GLU A 33 -1.49 7.10 18.86
C GLU A 33 -0.97 6.52 17.53
N ALA A 34 -0.21 7.29 16.74
CA ALA A 34 0.38 6.81 15.49
C ALA A 34 1.36 5.67 15.76
N TYR A 35 2.20 5.82 16.78
CA TYR A 35 3.14 4.79 17.21
C TYR A 35 2.42 3.52 17.70
N GLN A 36 1.37 3.66 18.50
CA GLN A 36 0.56 2.52 18.95
C GLN A 36 -0.07 1.76 17.77
N ARG A 37 -0.58 2.48 16.75
CA ARG A 37 -1.14 1.85 15.55
C ARG A 37 -0.09 1.10 14.75
N LEU A 38 1.09 1.69 14.55
CA LEU A 38 2.22 1.01 13.92
C LEU A 38 2.57 -0.29 14.68
N THR A 39 2.73 -0.19 16.00
CA THR A 39 3.07 -1.33 16.85
C THR A 39 2.02 -2.43 16.77
N ALA A 40 0.74 -2.07 16.78
CA ALA A 40 -0.36 -3.03 16.64
C ALA A 40 -0.35 -3.73 15.28
N ALA A 41 -0.12 -3.00 14.20
CA ALA A 41 -0.01 -3.54 12.83
C ALA A 41 1.18 -4.52 12.70
N VAL A 42 2.34 -4.14 13.24
CA VAL A 42 3.54 -5.00 13.26
C VAL A 42 3.32 -6.27 14.07
N LYS A 43 2.73 -6.15 15.26
CA LYS A 43 2.41 -7.30 16.13
C LYS A 43 1.43 -8.27 15.48
N ALA A 44 0.43 -7.75 14.77
CA ALA A 44 -0.55 -8.55 14.04
C ALA A 44 0.01 -9.15 12.74
N GLY A 45 1.13 -8.63 12.22
CA GLY A 45 1.63 -8.97 10.88
C GLY A 45 0.70 -8.49 9.77
N ASP A 46 -0.11 -7.46 10.03
CA ASP A 46 -1.13 -6.96 9.12
C ASP A 46 -0.56 -5.85 8.21
N GLY A 47 -0.21 -6.22 6.98
CA GLY A 47 0.31 -5.29 5.98
C GLY A 47 -0.68 -4.17 5.62
N GLY A 48 -1.98 -4.45 5.71
CA GLY A 48 -3.00 -3.45 5.45
C GLY A 48 -3.13 -2.42 6.57
N ALA A 49 -3.10 -2.86 7.83
CA ALA A 49 -3.03 -1.96 8.98
C ALA A 49 -1.70 -1.18 8.98
N LEU A 50 -0.62 -1.79 8.49
CA LEU A 50 0.67 -1.15 8.32
C LEU A 50 0.61 0.00 7.31
N PHE A 51 -0.04 -0.21 6.14
CA PHE A 51 -0.29 0.86 5.17
C PHE A 51 -1.10 2.00 5.78
N ASP A 52 -2.14 1.68 6.55
CA ASP A 52 -2.99 2.67 7.21
C ASP A 52 -2.25 3.45 8.34
N ALA A 53 -1.17 2.87 8.89
CA ALA A 53 -0.30 3.52 9.88
C ALA A 53 0.78 4.41 9.27
N LEU A 54 1.01 4.36 7.94
CA LEU A 54 1.95 5.26 7.26
C LEU A 54 1.47 6.72 7.33
N ASP A 55 2.41 7.64 7.25
CA ASP A 55 2.10 9.05 7.07
C ASP A 55 1.41 9.32 5.73
N GLN A 56 0.74 10.45 5.62
CA GLN A 56 -0.08 10.79 4.46
C GLN A 56 0.73 10.89 3.17
N GLU A 57 1.94 11.47 3.24
CA GLU A 57 2.79 11.68 2.07
C GLU A 57 3.28 10.34 1.51
N THR A 58 3.72 9.44 2.38
CA THR A 58 4.11 8.08 1.99
C THR A 58 2.97 7.33 1.31
N ARG A 59 1.74 7.42 1.83
CA ARG A 59 0.56 6.82 1.19
C ARG A 59 0.26 7.44 -0.18
N TRP A 60 0.39 8.75 -0.33
CA TRP A 60 0.20 9.43 -1.61
C TRP A 60 1.28 9.05 -2.64
N ASN A 61 2.52 8.85 -2.20
CA ASN A 61 3.57 8.35 -3.08
C ASN A 61 3.23 6.95 -3.61
N TRP A 62 2.72 6.04 -2.78
CA TRP A 62 2.23 4.72 -3.23
C TRP A 62 1.06 4.82 -4.22
N MET A 63 0.12 5.74 -4.01
CA MET A 63 -0.97 6.00 -4.96
C MET A 63 -0.43 6.50 -6.30
N SER A 64 0.58 7.36 -6.28
CA SER A 64 1.23 7.88 -7.48
C SER A 64 2.00 6.80 -8.23
N ILE A 65 2.75 5.94 -7.53
CA ILE A 65 3.46 4.80 -8.11
C ILE A 65 2.48 3.90 -8.87
N GLN A 66 1.38 3.49 -8.23
CA GLN A 66 0.37 2.66 -8.88
C GLN A 66 -0.23 3.35 -10.11
N LYS A 67 -0.58 4.64 -9.99
CA LYS A 67 -1.14 5.42 -11.10
C LYS A 67 -0.19 5.47 -12.28
N PHE A 68 1.08 5.79 -12.07
CA PHE A 68 2.06 5.90 -13.14
C PHE A 68 2.33 4.57 -13.84
N HIS A 69 2.43 3.49 -13.08
CA HIS A 69 2.58 2.16 -13.67
C HIS A 69 1.35 1.70 -14.44
N ARG A 70 0.13 2.01 -13.96
CA ARG A 70 -1.11 1.71 -14.69
C ARG A 70 -1.16 2.46 -16.00
N GLU A 71 -0.85 3.75 -16.00
CA GLU A 71 -0.82 4.56 -17.21
C GLU A 71 0.27 4.07 -18.20
N ALA A 72 1.46 3.72 -17.71
CA ALA A 72 2.50 3.13 -18.54
C ALA A 72 2.04 1.81 -19.17
N TYR A 73 1.41 0.94 -18.39
CA TYR A 73 0.84 -0.33 -18.86
C TYR A 73 -0.18 -0.13 -19.96
N ASP A 74 -1.13 0.79 -19.79
CA ASP A 74 -2.19 1.09 -20.75
C ASP A 74 -1.60 1.63 -22.06
N ILE A 75 -0.58 2.50 -21.99
CA ILE A 75 0.14 3.02 -23.16
C ILE A 75 0.86 1.89 -23.89
N VAL A 76 1.54 1.01 -23.19
CA VAL A 76 2.24 -0.14 -23.80
C VAL A 76 1.25 -1.03 -24.54
N LEU A 77 0.10 -1.34 -23.94
CA LEU A 77 -0.93 -2.17 -24.56
C LEU A 77 -1.54 -1.53 -25.80
N SER A 78 -1.68 -0.20 -25.81
CA SER A 78 -2.40 0.52 -26.88
C SER A 78 -1.48 0.95 -28.02
N ASN A 79 -0.24 1.35 -27.74
CA ASN A 79 0.61 2.08 -28.70
C ASN A 79 1.88 1.32 -29.12
N TYR A 80 2.26 0.26 -28.40
CA TYR A 80 3.44 -0.50 -28.79
C TYR A 80 3.09 -1.54 -29.86
N PRO A 81 3.95 -1.76 -30.87
CA PRO A 81 3.74 -2.82 -31.85
C PRO A 81 3.75 -4.18 -31.17
N GLU A 82 2.98 -5.13 -31.70
CA GLU A 82 2.98 -6.51 -31.22
C GLU A 82 4.38 -7.12 -31.32
N GLY A 83 4.76 -7.95 -30.33
CA GLY A 83 6.03 -8.67 -30.28
C GLY A 83 6.76 -8.52 -28.93
N GLU A 84 7.99 -8.97 -28.90
CA GLU A 84 8.80 -9.13 -27.69
C GLU A 84 8.94 -7.85 -26.84
N VAL A 85 9.05 -6.68 -27.49
CA VAL A 85 9.19 -5.39 -26.78
C VAL A 85 7.92 -5.10 -25.98
N ARG A 86 6.74 -5.21 -26.62
CA ARG A 86 5.44 -5.00 -25.97
C ARG A 86 5.26 -5.99 -24.81
N GLU A 87 5.54 -7.25 -25.04
CA GLU A 87 5.40 -8.29 -24.00
C GLU A 87 6.31 -8.04 -22.79
N ARG A 88 7.57 -7.64 -23.03
CA ARG A 88 8.52 -7.32 -21.96
C ARG A 88 8.04 -6.13 -21.12
N GLU A 89 7.66 -5.04 -21.78
CA GLU A 89 7.19 -3.84 -21.09
C GLU A 89 5.84 -4.08 -20.39
N THR A 90 4.94 -4.87 -20.98
CA THR A 90 3.69 -5.30 -20.32
C THR A 90 4.00 -6.00 -19.01
N ARG A 91 4.85 -7.04 -19.03
CA ARG A 91 5.25 -7.77 -17.80
C ARG A 91 5.90 -6.88 -16.74
N ARG A 92 6.64 -5.84 -17.17
CA ARG A 92 7.30 -4.89 -16.27
C ARG A 92 6.30 -4.12 -15.39
N PHE A 93 5.17 -3.70 -15.98
CA PHE A 93 4.20 -2.85 -15.29
C PHE A 93 2.97 -3.60 -14.78
N GLU A 94 2.71 -4.82 -15.27
CA GLU A 94 1.49 -5.57 -15.02
C GLU A 94 1.14 -5.68 -13.53
N ARG A 95 2.09 -6.06 -12.69
CA ARG A 95 1.85 -6.26 -11.25
C ARG A 95 1.30 -5.02 -10.56
N ALA A 96 1.91 -3.86 -10.81
CA ALA A 96 1.47 -2.61 -10.18
C ALA A 96 0.19 -2.07 -10.85
N ALA A 97 0.05 -2.23 -12.17
CA ALA A 97 -1.10 -1.79 -12.93
C ALA A 97 -2.38 -2.56 -12.56
N THR A 98 -2.27 -3.88 -12.35
CA THR A 98 -3.42 -4.75 -12.05
C THR A 98 -3.75 -4.82 -10.56
N ALA A 99 -2.91 -4.29 -9.68
CA ALA A 99 -3.22 -4.21 -8.26
C ALA A 99 -4.55 -3.45 -8.04
N PRO A 100 -5.51 -3.98 -7.24
CA PRO A 100 -6.81 -3.36 -7.02
C PRO A 100 -6.70 -1.94 -6.44
N SER A 101 -5.72 -1.71 -5.59
CA SER A 101 -5.42 -0.40 -4.98
C SER A 101 -3.94 -0.24 -4.65
N ALA A 102 -3.52 1.00 -4.38
CA ALA A 102 -2.17 1.28 -3.89
C ALA A 102 -1.87 0.59 -2.54
N ARG A 103 -2.90 0.35 -1.74
CA ARG A 103 -2.80 -0.42 -0.51
C ARG A 103 -2.46 -1.88 -0.80
N ASP A 104 -3.12 -2.49 -1.79
CA ASP A 104 -2.85 -3.88 -2.18
C ASP A 104 -1.47 -4.02 -2.81
N LEU A 105 -1.04 -3.04 -3.61
CA LEU A 105 0.31 -2.97 -4.14
C LEU A 105 1.35 -2.90 -3.01
N PHE A 106 1.15 -2.02 -2.02
CA PHE A 106 2.03 -1.93 -0.85
C PHE A 106 2.10 -3.23 -0.07
N ILE A 107 0.95 -3.89 0.16
CA ILE A 107 0.87 -5.18 0.87
C ILE A 107 1.70 -6.25 0.15
N ALA A 108 1.67 -6.25 -1.19
CA ALA A 108 2.39 -7.22 -1.99
C ALA A 108 3.89 -6.93 -2.09
N ASP A 109 4.30 -5.66 -2.15
CA ASP A 109 5.66 -5.26 -2.52
C ASP A 109 6.53 -4.81 -1.34
N ALA A 110 5.97 -4.06 -0.38
CA ALA A 110 6.76 -3.42 0.67
C ALA A 110 6.45 -3.92 2.08
N ALA A 111 5.21 -4.31 2.35
CA ALA A 111 4.82 -4.71 3.70
C ALA A 111 5.59 -5.92 4.23
N PRO A 112 5.91 -6.97 3.44
CA PRO A 112 6.68 -8.12 3.94
C PRO A 112 8.07 -7.71 4.45
N GLU A 113 8.83 -6.94 3.66
CA GLU A 113 10.16 -6.46 4.04
C GLU A 113 10.09 -5.55 5.27
N LEU A 114 9.13 -4.63 5.31
CA LEU A 114 8.96 -3.72 6.43
C LEU A 114 8.58 -4.46 7.72
N LEU A 115 7.70 -5.46 7.65
CA LEU A 115 7.35 -6.30 8.80
C LEU A 115 8.55 -7.09 9.31
N GLU A 116 9.34 -7.71 8.44
CA GLU A 116 10.57 -8.40 8.82
C GLU A 116 11.57 -7.46 9.52
N LYS A 117 11.68 -6.22 9.06
CA LYS A 117 12.54 -5.20 9.65
C LYS A 117 12.04 -4.71 11.03
N LEU A 118 10.73 -4.55 11.20
CA LEU A 118 10.15 -3.97 12.41
C LEU A 118 9.83 -4.99 13.51
N LYS A 119 9.48 -6.24 13.16
CA LYS A 119 9.13 -7.30 14.13
C LYS A 119 10.17 -7.54 15.22
N PRO A 120 11.49 -7.61 14.94
CA PRO A 120 12.51 -7.88 15.95
C PRO A 120 12.76 -6.68 16.87
N LEU A 121 12.22 -5.50 16.59
CA LEU A 121 12.46 -4.31 17.40
C LEU A 121 11.61 -4.32 18.68
N PRO A 122 12.15 -3.88 19.82
CA PRO A 122 11.41 -3.76 21.08
C PRO A 122 10.50 -2.53 21.06
N LEU A 123 9.40 -2.63 20.31
CA LEU A 123 8.48 -1.50 20.07
C LEU A 123 7.63 -1.10 21.29
N ALA A 124 7.55 -1.95 22.34
CA ALA A 124 6.71 -1.65 23.50
C ALA A 124 7.32 -0.56 24.38
N GLY A 125 6.49 0.43 24.78
CA GLY A 125 6.85 1.41 25.79
C GLY A 125 7.93 2.43 25.40
N ALA A 126 8.24 2.59 24.12
CA ALA A 126 9.21 3.59 23.69
C ALA A 126 8.72 5.02 23.97
N PRO A 127 9.55 5.86 24.58
CA PRO A 127 9.22 7.27 24.79
C PRO A 127 9.11 8.00 23.45
N ILE A 128 8.20 8.97 23.39
CA ILE A 128 8.03 9.83 22.22
C ILE A 128 8.77 11.13 22.46
N GLU A 129 9.73 11.42 21.62
CA GLU A 129 10.43 12.71 21.56
C GLU A 129 9.78 13.60 20.52
N ALA A 130 9.48 14.82 20.87
CA ALA A 130 9.05 15.84 19.91
C ALA A 130 10.23 16.24 19.05
N GLY A 131 10.01 16.31 17.74
CA GLY A 131 10.93 16.91 16.79
C GLY A 131 10.49 18.34 16.43
N ASP A 132 11.07 18.88 15.37
CA ASP A 132 10.72 20.20 14.89
C ASP A 132 9.37 20.17 14.14
N GLY A 133 8.44 21.05 14.54
CA GLY A 133 7.17 21.29 13.85
C GLY A 133 6.26 20.06 13.77
N ASP A 134 6.24 19.44 12.59
CA ASP A 134 5.34 18.31 12.26
C ASP A 134 6.03 16.94 12.38
N THR A 135 7.13 16.86 13.11
CA THR A 135 7.89 15.61 13.29
C THR A 135 7.93 15.17 14.75
N ALA A 136 8.05 13.87 14.96
CA ALA A 136 8.33 13.24 16.26
C ALA A 136 9.04 11.91 16.04
N ALA A 137 9.63 11.34 17.07
CA ALA A 137 10.20 10.00 17.01
C ALA A 137 9.90 9.19 18.27
N ALA A 138 9.56 7.92 18.10
CA ALA A 138 9.64 6.95 19.20
C ALA A 138 11.08 6.44 19.28
N VAL A 139 11.71 6.60 20.45
CA VAL A 139 13.10 6.19 20.67
C VAL A 139 13.15 4.88 21.41
N LEU A 140 13.60 3.83 20.74
CA LEU A 140 13.70 2.50 21.33
C LEU A 140 14.88 2.41 22.29
N THR A 141 14.84 1.47 23.22
CA THR A 141 15.95 1.19 24.15
C THR A 141 17.26 0.81 23.44
N SER A 142 17.17 0.34 22.19
CA SER A 142 18.31 0.07 21.31
C SER A 142 18.91 1.33 20.65
N GLY A 143 18.33 2.51 20.88
CA GLY A 143 18.71 3.75 20.21
C GLY A 143 18.09 3.93 18.80
N VAL A 144 17.36 2.94 18.30
CA VAL A 144 16.64 3.05 17.03
C VAL A 144 15.51 4.07 17.16
N ARG A 145 15.40 4.97 16.18
CA ARG A 145 14.35 5.99 16.12
C ARG A 145 13.29 5.59 15.09
N ILE A 146 12.04 5.58 15.51
CA ILE A 146 10.87 5.35 14.67
C ILE A 146 10.27 6.71 14.34
N GLU A 147 10.51 7.19 13.14
CA GLU A 147 10.09 8.51 12.68
C GLU A 147 8.58 8.58 12.47
N LEU A 148 7.97 9.65 12.97
CA LEU A 148 6.56 9.98 12.86
C LEU A 148 6.40 11.38 12.28
N LYS A 149 5.41 11.56 11.39
CA LYS A 149 5.16 12.85 10.74
C LYS A 149 3.68 13.20 10.81
N ARG A 150 3.40 14.49 11.04
CA ARG A 150 2.04 15.05 11.02
C ARG A 150 1.73 15.58 9.64
N SER A 151 0.57 15.23 9.12
CA SER A 151 0.04 15.78 7.87
C SER A 151 -0.55 17.18 8.07
N ALA A 152 -0.81 17.89 6.97
CA ALA A 152 -1.51 19.17 6.99
C ALA A 152 -2.93 19.08 7.61
N SER A 153 -3.58 17.88 7.56
CA SER A 153 -4.86 17.62 8.23
C SER A 153 -4.73 17.34 9.74
N GLY A 154 -3.53 17.40 10.29
CA GLY A 154 -3.23 17.16 11.70
C GLY A 154 -3.15 15.69 12.10
N ASP A 155 -3.15 14.75 11.14
CA ASP A 155 -3.06 13.32 11.39
C ASP A 155 -1.62 12.85 11.39
N TRP A 156 -1.22 12.05 12.37
CA TRP A 156 0.12 11.50 12.50
C TRP A 156 0.23 10.12 11.86
N GLY A 157 1.40 9.81 11.30
CA GLY A 157 1.72 8.49 10.75
C GLY A 157 3.22 8.17 10.76
N TYR A 158 3.56 6.93 10.47
CA TYR A 158 4.93 6.45 10.37
C TYR A 158 5.58 6.94 9.07
N ALA A 159 6.72 7.63 9.20
CA ALA A 159 7.43 8.28 8.10
C ALA A 159 8.72 7.58 7.68
N GLY A 160 9.10 6.47 8.30
CA GLY A 160 10.38 5.80 8.00
C GLY A 160 10.51 5.21 6.59
N LEU A 161 9.45 5.27 5.78
CA LEU A 161 9.47 4.92 4.35
C LEU A 161 9.38 6.14 3.43
N ALA A 162 9.22 7.37 3.95
CA ALA A 162 8.91 8.54 3.15
C ALA A 162 9.92 8.77 2.03
N LYS A 163 11.23 8.72 2.35
CA LYS A 163 12.31 8.88 1.38
C LYS A 163 12.28 7.81 0.29
N LYS A 164 12.17 6.53 0.68
CA LYS A 164 12.14 5.42 -0.28
C LYS A 164 10.91 5.52 -1.19
N ALA A 165 9.75 5.81 -0.64
CA ALA A 165 8.52 5.96 -1.42
C ALA A 165 8.59 7.15 -2.39
N ASP A 166 9.25 8.25 -2.02
CA ASP A 166 9.48 9.39 -2.92
C ASP A 166 10.44 9.02 -4.06
N GLU A 167 11.54 8.33 -3.77
CA GLU A 167 12.47 7.82 -4.78
C GLU A 167 11.78 6.85 -5.75
N ASP A 168 10.98 5.92 -5.25
CA ASP A 168 10.23 4.95 -6.05
C ASP A 168 9.15 5.64 -6.91
N LYS A 169 8.46 6.66 -6.38
CA LYS A 169 7.52 7.50 -7.14
C LYS A 169 8.22 8.22 -8.30
N ASN A 170 9.37 8.82 -8.03
CA ASN A 170 10.13 9.53 -9.05
C ASN A 170 10.62 8.57 -10.14
N ARG A 171 11.04 7.35 -9.78
CA ARG A 171 11.38 6.29 -10.74
C ARG A 171 10.17 5.89 -11.59
N ALA A 172 9.02 5.65 -10.98
CA ALA A 172 7.79 5.31 -11.70
C ALA A 172 7.36 6.43 -12.67
N TRP A 173 7.55 7.69 -12.29
CA TRP A 173 7.32 8.82 -13.18
C TRP A 173 8.26 8.80 -14.38
N HIS A 174 9.57 8.60 -14.19
CA HIS A 174 10.53 8.52 -15.30
C HIS A 174 10.27 7.32 -16.21
N ASP A 175 9.83 6.20 -15.65
CA ASP A 175 9.41 5.04 -16.44
C ASP A 175 8.22 5.38 -17.34
N LEU A 176 7.20 6.07 -16.83
CA LEU A 176 6.06 6.54 -17.60
C LEU A 176 6.48 7.49 -18.72
N GLU A 177 7.35 8.46 -18.44
CA GLU A 177 7.86 9.40 -19.46
C GLU A 177 8.63 8.66 -20.57
N SER A 178 9.44 7.67 -20.22
CA SER A 178 10.12 6.80 -21.18
C SER A 178 9.15 6.04 -22.08
N VAL A 179 8.09 5.49 -21.49
CA VAL A 179 7.05 4.76 -22.23
C VAL A 179 6.31 5.69 -23.20
N ARG A 180 5.96 6.90 -22.75
CA ARG A 180 5.32 7.93 -23.61
C ARG A 180 6.19 8.30 -24.80
N ALA A 181 7.49 8.53 -24.56
CA ALA A 181 8.45 8.85 -25.62
C ALA A 181 8.56 7.73 -26.66
N SER A 182 8.69 6.47 -26.19
CA SER A 182 8.76 5.30 -27.05
C SER A 182 7.46 5.10 -27.86
N ALA A 183 6.29 5.29 -27.26
CA ALA A 183 5.01 5.21 -27.95
C ALA A 183 4.93 6.23 -29.10
N ALA A 184 5.34 7.47 -28.86
CA ALA A 184 5.38 8.51 -29.89
C ALA A 184 6.39 8.18 -31.03
N ASP A 185 7.50 7.50 -30.73
CA ASP A 185 8.43 7.03 -31.74
C ASP A 185 7.82 5.92 -32.61
N PHE A 186 7.11 4.97 -32.03
CA PHE A 186 6.41 3.92 -32.76
C PHE A 186 5.31 4.50 -33.67
N GLU A 187 4.52 5.46 -33.19
CA GLU A 187 3.51 6.15 -34.01
C GLU A 187 4.14 6.84 -35.21
N ARG A 188 5.27 7.56 -35.00
CA ARG A 188 6.00 8.21 -36.11
C ARG A 188 6.56 7.21 -37.13
N ALA A 189 7.09 6.09 -36.66
CA ALA A 189 7.61 5.03 -37.52
C ALA A 189 6.49 4.40 -38.39
N SER A 190 5.36 4.10 -37.79
CA SER A 190 4.18 3.53 -38.47
C SER A 190 3.61 4.48 -39.52
N ALA A 191 3.53 5.78 -39.21
CA ALA A 191 3.08 6.80 -40.16
C ALA A 191 4.01 6.97 -41.38
N ARG A 192 5.31 6.67 -41.25
CA ARG A 192 6.27 6.68 -42.36
C ARG A 192 6.19 5.41 -43.21
N ALA A 193 5.95 4.25 -42.58
CA ALA A 193 5.87 2.98 -43.27
C ALA A 193 4.57 2.82 -44.12
N GLY A 194 3.52 3.57 -43.81
CA GLY A 194 2.24 3.57 -44.49
C GLY A 194 2.16 4.54 -45.69
N LYS A 195 3.23 5.26 -46.01
CA LYS A 195 3.38 6.13 -47.19
C LYS A 195 4.24 5.47 -48.23
#